data_3407504037794c5e731b736630fc8a05
#
_entry.id   3407504037794c5e731b736630fc8a05
#
_cell.length_a   1.000
_cell.length_b   1.000
_cell.length_c   1.000
_cell.angle_alpha   90.00
_cell.angle_beta   90.00
_cell.angle_gamma   90.00
#
_symmetry.space_group_name_H-M   'P 1'
#
loop_
_entity.id
_entity.type
_entity.pdbx_description
1 polymer ?
#
loop_
_entity_poly.entity_id
_entity_poly.type
_entity_poly.pdbx_seq_one_letter_code
_entity_poly.pdbx_strand_id
1 'polypeptide(L)'
;MLKIEIILPQNDVKAISDALKKISVGGITAYKGWGRGKSIAPEIHASKGTEIFTPEFGERFMIEIVVPDDKKNQIIEAVRSNTKLGKIFVLPVVEAYDVHTERKDEQTI
;
A
#
# COMPACT_ATOMS: atom_id res chain seq x y z
N MET A 1 -14.82 -1.30 10.59
CA MET A 1 -14.04 -1.40 9.32
C MET A 1 -12.91 -0.40 9.31
N LEU A 2 -11.79 -0.81 8.78
CA LEU A 2 -10.62 0.05 8.63
C LEU A 2 -10.14 0.02 7.19
N LYS A 3 -9.72 1.17 6.71
CA LYS A 3 -8.97 1.27 5.46
C LYS A 3 -7.49 1.32 5.82
N ILE A 4 -6.72 0.45 5.23
CA ILE A 4 -5.28 0.43 5.42
C ILE A 4 -4.63 0.86 4.12
N GLU A 5 -3.87 1.96 4.19
CA GLU A 5 -3.11 2.49 3.08
C GLU A 5 -1.64 2.19 3.30
N ILE A 6 -1.02 1.55 2.34
CA ILE A 6 0.39 1.18 2.39
C ILE A 6 1.09 1.94 1.27
N ILE A 7 2.11 2.70 1.63
CA ILE A 7 2.89 3.50 0.67
C ILE A 7 4.32 3.00 0.69
N LEU A 8 4.79 2.53 -0.46
CA LEU A 8 6.08 1.86 -0.59
C LEU A 8 6.98 2.61 -1.57
N PRO A 9 8.27 2.83 -1.24
CA PRO A 9 9.22 3.41 -2.18
C PRO A 9 9.80 2.38 -3.16
N GLN A 10 9.57 1.09 -2.93
CA GLN A 10 10.00 -0.01 -3.80
C GLN A 10 8.81 -0.87 -4.17
N ASN A 11 8.89 -1.55 -5.31
CA ASN A 11 7.78 -2.37 -5.78
C ASN A 11 7.76 -3.75 -5.08
N ASP A 12 7.28 -3.75 -3.86
CA ASP A 12 7.03 -4.97 -3.08
C ASP A 12 5.55 -5.39 -3.12
N VAL A 13 4.79 -4.88 -4.09
CA VAL A 13 3.33 -5.10 -4.17
C VAL A 13 3.00 -6.59 -4.26
N LYS A 14 3.72 -7.34 -5.10
CA LYS A 14 3.43 -8.78 -5.25
C LYS A 14 3.69 -9.55 -3.96
N ALA A 15 4.81 -9.29 -3.30
CA ALA A 15 5.16 -9.96 -2.05
C ALA A 15 4.12 -9.68 -0.96
N ILE A 16 3.69 -8.43 -0.84
CA ILE A 16 2.65 -8.04 0.12
C ILE A 16 1.31 -8.66 -0.25
N SER A 17 0.93 -8.63 -1.52
CA SER A 17 -0.30 -9.27 -1.99
C SER A 17 -0.34 -10.76 -1.63
N ASP A 18 0.75 -11.48 -1.88
CA ASP A 18 0.84 -12.90 -1.55
C ASP A 18 0.73 -13.14 -0.04
N ALA A 19 1.38 -12.30 0.76
CA ALA A 19 1.28 -12.38 2.22
C ALA A 19 -0.13 -12.10 2.74
N LEU A 20 -0.83 -11.14 2.14
CA LEU A 20 -2.20 -10.81 2.51
C LEU A 20 -3.19 -11.93 2.16
N LYS A 21 -2.98 -12.62 1.03
CA LYS A 21 -3.78 -13.80 0.69
C LYS A 21 -3.68 -14.88 1.76
N LYS A 22 -2.50 -15.09 2.34
CA LYS A 22 -2.28 -16.10 3.36
C LYS A 22 -3.06 -15.84 4.65
N ILE A 23 -3.41 -14.61 4.92
CA ILE A 23 -4.20 -14.22 6.09
C ILE A 23 -5.64 -13.88 5.71
N SER A 24 -6.10 -14.37 4.57
CA SER A 24 -7.48 -14.26 4.10
C SER A 24 -7.94 -12.83 3.79
N VAL A 25 -7.03 -11.98 3.36
CA VAL A 25 -7.38 -10.68 2.78
C VAL A 25 -7.50 -10.87 1.27
N GLY A 26 -8.72 -10.75 0.74
CA GLY A 26 -9.01 -11.06 -0.65
C GLY A 26 -8.83 -9.88 -1.58
N GLY A 27 -9.56 -8.81 -1.35
CA GLY A 27 -9.55 -7.64 -2.24
C GLY A 27 -8.47 -6.64 -1.90
N ILE A 28 -7.66 -6.26 -2.88
CA ILE A 28 -6.72 -5.16 -2.75
C ILE A 28 -6.79 -4.29 -4.01
N THR A 29 -6.48 -3.01 -3.84
CA THR A 29 -6.29 -2.08 -4.96
C THR A 29 -4.87 -1.56 -4.88
N ALA A 30 -4.15 -1.63 -5.99
CA ALA A 30 -2.78 -1.15 -6.06
C ALA A 30 -2.60 -0.18 -7.22
N TYR A 31 -1.79 0.85 -7.01
CA TYR A 31 -1.51 1.85 -8.04
C TYR A 31 -0.16 2.49 -7.79
N LYS A 32 0.34 3.18 -8.81
CA LYS A 32 1.60 3.94 -8.74
C LYS A 32 1.31 5.42 -8.62
N GLY A 33 2.20 6.11 -7.96
CA GLY A 33 2.19 7.56 -7.89
C GLY A 33 3.58 8.12 -7.69
N TRP A 34 3.64 9.40 -7.45
CA TRP A 34 4.89 10.12 -7.22
C TRP A 34 4.81 10.78 -5.86
N GLY A 35 5.87 10.66 -5.08
CA GLY A 35 5.90 11.24 -3.77
C GLY A 35 7.27 11.82 -3.41
N ARG A 36 7.23 12.78 -2.52
CA ARG A 36 8.40 13.36 -1.91
C ARG A 36 8.28 13.16 -0.40
N GLY A 37 9.26 12.49 0.18
CA GLY A 37 9.30 12.27 1.63
C GLY A 37 10.48 13.00 2.26
N LYS A 38 10.72 12.68 3.52
CA LYS A 38 11.88 13.20 4.24
C LYS A 38 13.17 12.49 3.84
N SER A 39 13.07 11.27 3.32
CA SER A 39 14.22 10.49 2.87
C SER A 39 14.72 11.01 1.53
N ILE A 40 16.02 10.95 1.34
CA ILE A 40 16.63 11.31 0.06
C ILE A 40 16.27 10.23 -0.97
N ALA A 41 15.79 10.66 -2.13
CA ALA A 41 15.50 9.75 -3.23
C ALA A 41 16.79 9.12 -3.78
N PRO A 42 16.72 7.89 -4.33
CA PRO A 42 17.88 7.28 -4.95
C PRO A 42 18.45 8.14 -6.08
N GLU A 43 19.77 8.15 -6.20
CA GLU A 43 20.43 8.80 -7.32
C GLU A 43 20.11 8.08 -8.64
N ILE A 44 19.94 8.86 -9.69
CA ILE A 44 19.64 8.35 -11.02
C ILE A 44 20.73 8.82 -11.97
N HIS A 45 21.29 7.87 -12.73
CA HIS A 45 22.20 8.20 -13.81
C HIS A 45 21.42 8.62 -15.04
N ALA A 46 21.82 9.75 -15.64
CA ALA A 46 21.24 10.19 -16.89
C ALA A 46 21.50 9.16 -18.00
N SER A 47 20.66 9.15 -19.03
CA SER A 47 20.72 8.19 -20.13
C SER A 47 22.05 8.17 -20.88
N LYS A 48 22.85 9.23 -20.79
CA LYS A 48 24.19 9.31 -21.38
C LYS A 48 25.31 8.91 -20.43
N GLY A 49 24.99 8.43 -19.24
CA GLY A 49 25.89 7.73 -18.34
C GLY A 49 26.88 8.59 -17.55
N THR A 50 26.94 9.89 -17.76
CA THR A 50 27.96 10.74 -17.12
C THR A 50 27.40 11.69 -16.05
N GLU A 51 26.09 11.91 -16.03
CA GLU A 51 25.44 12.79 -15.07
C GLU A 51 24.66 11.98 -14.05
N ILE A 52 24.75 12.39 -12.79
CA ILE A 52 24.01 11.83 -11.67
C ILE A 52 23.14 12.92 -11.12
N PHE A 53 21.85 12.61 -10.87
CA PHE A 53 20.97 13.55 -10.20
C PHE A 53 20.08 12.82 -9.18
N THR A 54 19.64 13.57 -8.16
CA THR A 54 18.71 13.07 -7.16
C THR A 54 17.37 13.75 -7.39
N PRO A 55 16.36 13.01 -7.86
CA PRO A 55 15.06 13.60 -8.12
C PRO A 55 14.38 14.02 -6.83
N GLU A 56 13.65 15.13 -6.86
CA GLU A 56 12.84 15.56 -5.73
C GLU A 56 11.69 14.60 -5.47
N PHE A 57 11.04 14.11 -6.53
CA PHE A 57 9.96 13.13 -6.47
C PHE A 57 10.42 11.77 -6.96
N GLY A 58 10.02 10.73 -6.27
CA GLY A 58 10.26 9.36 -6.67
C GLY A 58 8.98 8.59 -6.84
N GLU A 59 9.08 7.42 -7.47
CA GLU A 59 7.94 6.52 -7.60
C GLU A 59 7.49 6.04 -6.23
N ARG A 60 6.17 5.89 -6.10
CA ARG A 60 5.55 5.26 -4.93
C ARG A 60 4.56 4.22 -5.40
N PHE A 61 4.51 3.12 -4.66
CA PHE A 61 3.60 2.01 -4.92
C PHE A 61 2.61 1.97 -3.76
N MET A 62 1.33 2.15 -4.06
CA MET A 62 0.29 2.23 -3.06
C MET A 62 -0.58 0.98 -3.10
N ILE A 63 -0.94 0.50 -1.92
CA ILE A 63 -1.90 -0.59 -1.74
C ILE A 63 -2.98 -0.06 -0.80
N GLU A 64 -4.24 -0.24 -1.18
CA GLU A 64 -5.39 0.09 -0.35
C GLU A 64 -6.22 -1.16 -0.11
N ILE A 65 -6.57 -1.39 1.14
CA ILE A 65 -7.46 -2.48 1.54
C ILE A 65 -8.45 -1.97 2.58
N VAL A 66 -9.65 -2.55 2.57
CA VAL A 66 -10.65 -2.31 3.61
C VAL A 66 -10.92 -3.64 4.29
N VAL A 67 -10.82 -3.67 5.61
CA VAL A 67 -10.83 -4.89 6.40
C VAL A 67 -11.63 -4.71 7.69
N PRO A 68 -12.07 -5.83 8.31
CA PRO A 68 -12.60 -5.77 9.67
C PRO A 68 -11.52 -5.31 10.65
N ASP A 69 -11.94 -4.70 11.76
CA ASP A 69 -11.02 -4.13 12.75
C ASP A 69 -10.02 -5.16 13.30
N ASP A 70 -10.46 -6.40 13.47
CA ASP A 70 -9.64 -7.47 14.06
C ASP A 70 -8.52 -7.98 13.15
N LYS A 71 -8.52 -7.61 11.87
CA LYS A 71 -7.45 -7.98 10.93
C LYS A 71 -6.24 -7.04 10.97
N LYS A 72 -6.36 -5.89 11.59
CA LYS A 72 -5.35 -4.83 11.53
C LYS A 72 -3.95 -5.31 11.90
N ASN A 73 -3.81 -5.94 13.05
CA ASN A 73 -2.49 -6.33 13.55
C ASN A 73 -1.82 -7.38 12.68
N GLN A 74 -2.58 -8.34 12.16
CA GLN A 74 -2.07 -9.36 11.22
C GLN A 74 -1.56 -8.72 9.94
N ILE A 75 -2.27 -7.71 9.44
CA ILE A 75 -1.89 -7.01 8.21
C ILE A 75 -0.62 -6.21 8.41
N ILE A 76 -0.53 -5.46 9.51
CA ILE A 76 0.68 -4.69 9.82
C ILE A 76 1.90 -5.61 9.91
N GLU A 77 1.76 -6.74 10.57
CA GLU A 77 2.84 -7.71 10.67
C GLU A 77 3.23 -8.31 9.33
N ALA A 78 2.24 -8.67 8.51
CA ALA A 78 2.48 -9.21 7.17
C ALA A 78 3.24 -8.21 6.28
N VAL A 79 2.87 -6.94 6.35
CA VAL A 79 3.57 -5.88 5.60
C VAL A 79 5.00 -5.73 6.10
N ARG A 80 5.19 -5.62 7.41
CA ARG A 80 6.52 -5.46 8.01
C ARG A 80 7.46 -6.61 7.71
N SER A 81 6.93 -7.82 7.54
CA SER A 81 7.72 -9.00 7.22
C SER A 81 8.15 -9.06 5.75
N ASN A 82 7.54 -8.25 4.89
CA ASN A 82 7.76 -8.30 3.45
C ASN A 82 8.33 -7.02 2.85
N THR A 83 8.53 -6.00 3.66
CA THR A 83 9.20 -4.78 3.23
C THR A 83 9.87 -4.10 4.42
N LYS A 84 10.91 -3.34 4.13
CA LYS A 84 11.67 -2.63 5.18
C LYS A 84 11.42 -1.13 5.18
N LEU A 85 10.85 -0.61 4.11
CA LEU A 85 10.64 0.82 3.93
C LEU A 85 9.19 1.09 3.55
N GLY A 86 8.69 2.21 4.00
CA GLY A 86 7.35 2.64 3.64
C GLY A 86 6.56 3.12 4.84
N LYS A 87 5.29 3.37 4.59
CA LYS A 87 4.34 3.85 5.60
C LYS A 87 3.07 3.02 5.56
N ILE A 88 2.46 2.85 6.71
CA ILE A 88 1.16 2.23 6.85
C ILE A 88 0.27 3.23 7.57
N PHE A 89 -0.83 3.61 6.93
CA PHE A 89 -1.85 4.47 7.54
C PHE A 89 -3.11 3.68 7.75
N VAL A 90 -3.72 3.83 8.91
CA VAL A 90 -4.96 3.15 9.28
C VAL A 90 -6.03 4.21 9.49
N LEU A 91 -7.11 4.13 8.74
CA LEU A 91 -8.20 5.09 8.77
C LEU A 91 -9.52 4.39 9.07
N PRO A 92 -10.42 5.03 9.81
CA PRO A 92 -11.75 4.46 10.00
C PRO A 92 -12.56 4.56 8.71
N VAL A 93 -13.32 3.50 8.40
CA VAL A 93 -14.33 3.51 7.34
C VAL A 93 -15.70 3.54 8.03
N VAL A 94 -16.42 4.62 7.81
CA VAL A 94 -17.71 4.84 8.47
C VAL A 94 -18.79 3.96 7.84
N GLU A 95 -18.83 3.89 6.52
CA GLU A 95 -19.82 3.14 5.77
C GLU A 95 -19.22 2.58 4.50
N ALA A 96 -19.72 1.43 4.06
CA ALA A 96 -19.37 0.82 2.78
C ALA A 96 -20.62 0.26 2.13
N TYR A 97 -20.72 0.38 0.80
CA TYR A 97 -21.88 -0.07 0.03
C TYR A 97 -21.39 -0.79 -1.22
N ASP A 98 -22.00 -1.92 -1.54
CA ASP A 98 -21.86 -2.49 -2.87
C ASP A 98 -22.68 -1.67 -3.87
N VAL A 99 -22.19 -1.56 -5.09
CA VAL A 99 -22.90 -0.81 -6.13
C VAL A 99 -24.13 -1.57 -6.65
N HIS A 100 -24.03 -2.89 -6.77
CA HIS A 100 -25.07 -3.70 -7.41
C HIS A 100 -25.90 -4.56 -6.46
N THR A 101 -25.62 -4.54 -5.18
CA THR A 101 -26.34 -5.35 -4.18
C THR A 101 -26.79 -4.49 -3.02
N GLU A 102 -27.62 -5.06 -2.15
CA GLU A 102 -28.05 -4.40 -0.90
C GLU A 102 -27.02 -4.57 0.22
N ARG A 103 -25.86 -5.19 -0.05
CA ARG A 103 -24.85 -5.41 0.99
C ARG A 103 -24.25 -4.09 1.45
N LYS A 104 -23.99 -4.02 2.74
CA LYS A 104 -23.54 -2.81 3.41
C LYS A 104 -22.48 -3.16 4.45
N ASP A 105 -21.54 -2.24 4.66
CA ASP A 105 -20.50 -2.31 5.68
C ASP A 105 -19.69 -3.61 5.58
N GLU A 106 -19.53 -4.38 6.64
CA GLU A 106 -18.71 -5.60 6.66
C GLU A 106 -19.15 -6.64 5.63
N GLN A 107 -20.39 -6.61 5.19
CA GLN A 107 -20.87 -7.52 4.13
C GLN A 107 -20.22 -7.23 2.78
N THR A 108 -19.63 -6.05 2.60
CA THR A 108 -18.98 -5.66 1.33
C THR A 108 -17.52 -6.13 1.23
N ILE A 109 -16.97 -6.62 2.31
CA ILE A 109 -15.55 -6.98 2.40
C ILE A 109 -15.32 -8.44 2.79
#